data_c68ea93749ac2a9c7000355047342445
#
_entry.id   c68ea93749ac2a9c7000355047342445
#
_cell.length_a   1.000
_cell.length_b   1.000
_cell.length_c   1.000
_cell.angle_alpha   90.00
_cell.angle_beta   90.00
_cell.angle_gamma   90.00
#
_symmetry.space_group_name_H-M   'P 1'
#
loop_
_entity.id
_entity.type
_entity.pdbx_description
1 polymer ?
#
loop_
_entity_poly.entity_id
_entity_poly.type
_entity_poly.pdbx_seq_one_letter_code
_entity_poly.pdbx_strand_id
1 'polypeptide(L)'
;MNKLLLIIFCGLIAFTGNIALAGNPGVVPAPAPVSVPSQKDNSYLRIFYYKDGETARTSLFKNAKSIDVLAPQAYALDGNGILEGSIDPTILNFAKENGIKMMPLVTNKSFGQAGIQSILNDPIKQNAAIKMLVDEGKSKGYWGWQIDFEGMDLSYRDKFSAFVKNFGEQMKNNGLESSVAVVAEVSEVPSDYPRNLWSRLIGVYDYKALGTSVDFISLMSYDDPNSSGPISGYPWLEKVLNYSMSVVPPEKLSLGVPLYYWRWNLNSKKLVAIGGFSQLKNFIHNYHVSFGYSFVQQESYITYTSGGVKYIIWYEDTQGMAAKIALIKKYKLAGFSAWVLGLEVPGIYKVL
;
A
#
# COMPACT_ATOMS: atom_id res chain seq x y z
N MET A 1 11.62 28.39 -5.20
CA MET A 1 10.59 27.87 -4.28
C MET A 1 9.97 26.63 -4.91
N ASN A 2 10.53 25.47 -4.68
CA ASN A 2 10.04 24.22 -5.28
C ASN A 2 8.99 23.62 -4.33
N LYS A 3 7.75 23.62 -4.79
CA LYS A 3 6.69 22.83 -4.16
C LYS A 3 6.95 21.37 -4.50
N LEU A 4 7.64 20.66 -3.62
CA LEU A 4 7.59 19.21 -3.58
C LEU A 4 6.24 18.85 -2.97
N LEU A 5 5.23 18.73 -3.83
CA LEU A 5 3.95 18.17 -3.45
C LEU A 5 4.18 16.66 -3.37
N LEU A 6 4.35 16.15 -2.15
CA LEU A 6 4.24 14.72 -1.90
C LEU A 6 2.76 14.40 -2.12
N ILE A 7 2.44 13.97 -3.33
CA ILE A 7 1.11 13.53 -3.67
C ILE A 7 1.06 12.06 -3.29
N ILE A 8 0.55 11.78 -2.09
CA ILE A 8 0.03 10.46 -1.78
C ILE A 8 -1.17 10.30 -2.69
N PHE A 9 -0.97 9.60 -3.82
CA PHE A 9 -1.94 9.52 -4.90
C PHE A 9 -3.00 8.46 -4.58
N CYS A 10 -4.05 8.86 -3.91
CA CYS A 10 -5.37 8.22 -3.99
C CYS A 10 -6.29 8.94 -4.98
N GLY A 11 -5.80 9.42 -6.10
CA GLY A 11 -6.61 10.18 -7.06
C GLY A 11 -6.29 9.87 -8.52
N LEU A 12 -7.34 9.60 -9.28
CA LEU A 12 -7.50 9.48 -10.74
C LEU A 12 -6.23 9.66 -11.61
N ILE A 13 -5.84 8.57 -12.28
CA ILE A 13 -4.98 8.66 -13.46
C ILE A 13 -5.85 8.43 -14.70
N ALA A 14 -6.22 9.51 -15.40
CA ALA A 14 -6.70 9.46 -16.77
C ALA A 14 -5.57 9.89 -17.70
N PHE A 15 -5.13 9.01 -18.59
CA PHE A 15 -4.19 9.35 -19.66
C PHE A 15 -4.71 8.90 -21.02
N THR A 16 -4.91 9.88 -21.91
CA THR A 16 -5.05 9.68 -23.35
C THR A 16 -3.76 10.18 -24.01
N GLY A 17 -3.10 9.33 -24.78
CA GLY A 17 -1.94 9.71 -25.59
C GLY A 17 -1.56 8.64 -26.60
N ASN A 18 -1.84 8.88 -27.89
CA ASN A 18 -1.40 8.06 -29.02
C ASN A 18 0.07 8.33 -29.34
N ILE A 19 0.88 7.27 -29.50
CA ILE A 19 2.24 7.36 -30.07
C ILE A 19 2.49 6.20 -31.03
N ALA A 20 3.12 6.53 -32.16
CA ALA A 20 3.43 5.68 -33.29
C ALA A 20 4.56 4.65 -33.04
N LEU A 21 4.50 3.53 -33.75
CA LEU A 21 5.34 2.34 -33.63
C LEU A 21 6.68 2.45 -34.38
N ALA A 22 7.75 1.94 -33.79
CA ALA A 22 9.00 1.59 -34.46
C ALA A 22 9.70 0.37 -33.83
N GLY A 23 10.04 -0.57 -34.68
CA GLY A 23 11.10 -1.58 -34.75
C GLY A 23 11.56 -2.42 -33.54
N ASN A 24 11.57 -3.71 -33.71
CA ASN A 24 11.91 -4.82 -32.81
C ASN A 24 13.43 -5.02 -32.60
N PRO A 25 13.95 -5.26 -31.40
CA PRO A 25 15.26 -5.85 -31.17
C PRO A 25 15.27 -7.08 -30.25
N GLY A 26 16.26 -7.91 -30.44
CA GLY A 26 16.51 -9.26 -29.97
C GLY A 26 16.40 -9.55 -28.47
N VAL A 27 16.08 -10.80 -28.21
CA VAL A 27 15.85 -11.42 -26.89
C VAL A 27 17.17 -11.67 -26.15
N VAL A 28 17.29 -11.18 -24.91
CA VAL A 28 18.34 -11.57 -23.97
C VAL A 28 17.76 -12.65 -23.03
N PRO A 29 18.49 -13.74 -22.73
CA PRO A 29 17.97 -14.86 -21.97
C PRO A 29 17.68 -14.49 -20.51
N ALA A 30 16.57 -15.04 -20.00
CA ALA A 30 16.14 -14.90 -18.60
C ALA A 30 17.05 -15.66 -17.63
N PRO A 31 17.27 -15.18 -16.41
CA PRO A 31 17.99 -15.92 -15.39
C PRO A 31 17.26 -17.20 -14.99
N ALA A 32 18.02 -18.20 -14.55
CA ALA A 32 17.55 -19.55 -14.22
C ALA A 32 16.43 -19.56 -13.16
N PRO A 33 15.47 -20.51 -13.25
CA PRO A 33 14.32 -20.55 -12.33
C PRO A 33 14.76 -20.97 -10.93
N VAL A 34 14.36 -20.14 -9.94
CA VAL A 34 14.38 -20.52 -8.53
C VAL A 34 13.27 -21.54 -8.30
N SER A 35 13.59 -22.71 -7.72
CA SER A 35 12.62 -23.74 -7.39
C SER A 35 11.61 -23.23 -6.37
N VAL A 36 10.32 -23.20 -6.73
CA VAL A 36 9.21 -22.74 -5.90
C VAL A 36 8.62 -23.92 -5.14
N PRO A 37 8.44 -23.83 -3.81
CA PRO A 37 7.67 -24.82 -3.06
C PRO A 37 6.20 -24.80 -3.50
N SER A 38 5.62 -25.98 -3.77
CA SER A 38 4.25 -26.14 -4.27
C SER A 38 3.16 -26.10 -3.18
N GLN A 39 3.49 -25.77 -1.93
CA GLN A 39 2.52 -25.63 -0.85
C GLN A 39 2.37 -24.19 -0.44
N LYS A 40 1.10 -23.75 -0.26
CA LYS A 40 0.73 -22.43 0.29
C LYS A 40 1.40 -22.27 1.66
N ASP A 41 2.31 -21.31 1.77
CA ASP A 41 2.93 -20.95 3.05
C ASP A 41 1.92 -20.09 3.83
N ASN A 42 1.26 -20.68 4.81
CA ASN A 42 0.27 -20.02 5.65
C ASN A 42 0.91 -19.29 6.86
N SER A 43 2.24 -19.13 6.88
CA SER A 43 2.93 -18.51 8.01
C SER A 43 2.74 -16.99 8.10
N TYR A 44 2.19 -16.34 7.08
CA TYR A 44 1.93 -14.91 7.02
C TYR A 44 0.73 -14.59 6.11
N LEU A 45 0.06 -13.45 6.36
CA LEU A 45 -1.08 -12.98 5.57
C LEU A 45 -0.60 -12.30 4.27
N ARG A 46 -1.26 -12.60 3.15
CA ARG A 46 -1.08 -11.96 1.86
C ARG A 46 -2.28 -11.06 1.60
N ILE A 47 -2.13 -9.78 1.97
CA ILE A 47 -3.18 -8.77 1.86
C ILE A 47 -2.95 -7.98 0.57
N PHE A 48 -3.97 -7.89 -0.28
CA PHE A 48 -3.93 -7.07 -1.48
C PHE A 48 -4.99 -5.98 -1.42
N TYR A 49 -4.54 -4.74 -1.55
CA TYR A 49 -5.43 -3.61 -1.76
C TYR A 49 -6.06 -3.68 -3.14
N TYR A 50 -7.30 -3.27 -3.21
CA TYR A 50 -8.09 -3.35 -4.43
C TYR A 50 -8.79 -2.02 -4.71
N LYS A 51 -8.55 -1.47 -5.89
CA LYS A 51 -9.35 -0.37 -6.46
C LYS A 51 -10.07 -0.90 -7.68
N ASP A 52 -11.39 -0.81 -7.71
CA ASP A 52 -12.17 -1.39 -8.79
C ASP A 52 -11.77 -0.83 -10.16
N GLY A 53 -11.66 -1.75 -11.13
CA GLY A 53 -11.26 -1.48 -12.50
C GLY A 53 -10.87 -2.76 -13.22
N GLU A 54 -10.83 -2.70 -14.55
CA GLU A 54 -10.63 -3.88 -15.41
C GLU A 54 -9.35 -4.64 -15.09
N THR A 55 -8.22 -3.94 -14.93
CA THR A 55 -6.92 -4.58 -14.62
C THR A 55 -6.92 -5.23 -13.26
N ALA A 56 -7.52 -4.59 -12.26
CA ALA A 56 -7.64 -5.11 -10.90
C ALA A 56 -8.55 -6.34 -10.85
N ARG A 57 -9.70 -6.32 -11.53
CA ARG A 57 -10.61 -7.48 -11.67
C ARG A 57 -9.91 -8.65 -12.34
N THR A 58 -9.24 -8.39 -13.47
CA THR A 58 -8.48 -9.42 -14.21
C THR A 58 -7.41 -10.06 -13.33
N SER A 59 -6.65 -9.25 -12.58
CA SER A 59 -5.63 -9.75 -11.67
C SER A 59 -6.22 -10.55 -10.51
N LEU A 60 -7.28 -10.05 -9.86
CA LEU A 60 -8.00 -10.74 -8.80
C LEU A 60 -8.47 -12.13 -9.23
N PHE A 61 -9.18 -12.19 -10.35
CA PHE A 61 -9.76 -13.46 -10.84
C PHE A 61 -8.69 -14.48 -11.21
N LYS A 62 -7.58 -14.02 -11.78
CA LYS A 62 -6.46 -14.89 -12.17
C LYS A 62 -5.66 -15.42 -10.98
N ASN A 63 -5.50 -14.62 -9.93
CA ASN A 63 -4.52 -14.89 -8.87
C ASN A 63 -5.17 -15.15 -7.50
N ALA A 64 -6.45 -15.49 -7.46
CA ALA A 64 -7.25 -15.69 -6.24
C ALA A 64 -6.55 -16.57 -5.18
N LYS A 65 -5.86 -17.65 -5.61
CA LYS A 65 -5.15 -18.58 -4.72
C LYS A 65 -3.96 -17.95 -3.98
N SER A 66 -3.45 -16.83 -4.46
CA SER A 66 -2.34 -16.09 -3.85
C SER A 66 -2.81 -14.96 -2.93
N ILE A 67 -4.12 -14.79 -2.73
CA ILE A 67 -4.71 -13.72 -1.94
C ILE A 67 -5.39 -14.35 -0.73
N ASP A 68 -5.00 -13.94 0.49
CA ASP A 68 -5.66 -14.36 1.73
C ASP A 68 -6.71 -13.34 2.14
N VAL A 69 -6.39 -12.05 1.96
CA VAL A 69 -7.26 -10.93 2.30
C VAL A 69 -7.32 -9.97 1.12
N LEU A 70 -8.53 -9.63 0.69
CA LEU A 70 -8.79 -8.54 -0.24
C LEU A 70 -9.21 -7.31 0.56
N ALA A 71 -8.54 -6.18 0.34
CA ALA A 71 -8.77 -4.93 1.03
C ALA A 71 -9.24 -3.83 0.05
N PRO A 72 -10.54 -3.79 -0.32
CA PRO A 72 -11.05 -2.79 -1.25
C PRO A 72 -11.06 -1.38 -0.65
N GLN A 73 -10.50 -0.41 -1.37
CA GLN A 73 -10.66 1.01 -1.09
C GLN A 73 -12.03 1.47 -1.66
N ALA A 74 -13.10 1.15 -0.94
CA ALA A 74 -14.47 1.30 -1.43
C ALA A 74 -15.37 2.11 -0.50
N TYR A 75 -14.90 2.44 0.71
CA TYR A 75 -15.69 3.18 1.69
C TYR A 75 -14.97 4.44 2.18
N ALA A 76 -15.76 5.43 2.57
CA ALA A 76 -15.27 6.65 3.19
C ALA A 76 -16.23 7.15 4.26
N LEU A 77 -15.71 7.81 5.29
CA LEU A 77 -16.51 8.60 6.22
C LEU A 77 -16.53 10.07 5.80
N ASP A 78 -17.72 10.64 5.71
CA ASP A 78 -17.89 12.08 5.52
C ASP A 78 -17.62 12.85 6.84
N GLY A 79 -17.62 14.19 6.79
CA GLY A 79 -17.40 15.03 7.98
C GLY A 79 -18.49 14.95 9.07
N ASN A 80 -19.60 14.26 8.81
CA ASN A 80 -20.64 13.95 9.78
C ASN A 80 -20.50 12.54 10.38
N GLY A 81 -19.50 11.77 9.93
CA GLY A 81 -19.31 10.39 10.32
C GLY A 81 -20.23 9.41 9.60
N ILE A 82 -20.82 9.82 8.49
CA ILE A 82 -21.67 8.94 7.67
C ILE A 82 -20.79 8.08 6.77
N LEU A 83 -21.02 6.76 6.81
CA LEU A 83 -20.35 5.81 5.94
C LEU A 83 -20.95 5.85 4.53
N GLU A 84 -20.11 6.15 3.55
CA GLU A 84 -20.45 6.15 2.13
C GLU A 84 -19.63 5.09 1.39
N GLY A 85 -20.20 4.49 0.37
CA GLY A 85 -19.53 3.52 -0.48
C GLY A 85 -20.20 2.17 -0.53
N SER A 86 -19.68 1.30 -1.37
CA SER A 86 -20.11 -0.10 -1.49
C SER A 86 -19.08 -0.90 -2.30
N ILE A 87 -19.15 -2.22 -2.21
CA ILE A 87 -18.34 -3.13 -3.04
C ILE A 87 -19.28 -3.83 -4.01
N ASP A 88 -18.84 -3.94 -5.27
CA ASP A 88 -19.58 -4.67 -6.32
C ASP A 88 -19.91 -6.09 -5.85
N PRO A 89 -21.18 -6.51 -5.89
CA PRO A 89 -21.59 -7.86 -5.50
C PRO A 89 -20.81 -8.98 -6.21
N THR A 90 -20.36 -8.76 -7.45
CA THR A 90 -19.53 -9.71 -8.18
C THR A 90 -18.20 -9.98 -7.46
N ILE A 91 -17.58 -8.93 -6.93
CA ILE A 91 -16.32 -9.05 -6.18
C ILE A 91 -16.55 -9.72 -4.84
N LEU A 92 -17.64 -9.39 -4.14
CA LEU A 92 -18.00 -10.02 -2.85
C LEU A 92 -18.24 -11.53 -3.03
N ASN A 93 -19.02 -11.90 -4.03
CA ASN A 93 -19.33 -13.30 -4.33
C ASN A 93 -18.07 -14.07 -4.73
N PHE A 94 -17.26 -13.49 -5.62
CA PHE A 94 -15.98 -14.10 -6.03
C PHE A 94 -15.05 -14.35 -4.85
N ALA A 95 -14.88 -13.36 -3.97
CA ALA A 95 -14.03 -13.51 -2.78
C ALA A 95 -14.55 -14.63 -1.87
N LYS A 96 -15.86 -14.67 -1.62
CA LYS A 96 -16.50 -15.72 -0.80
C LYS A 96 -16.29 -17.12 -1.41
N GLU A 97 -16.53 -17.29 -2.71
CA GLU A 97 -16.37 -18.56 -3.43
C GLU A 97 -14.92 -19.07 -3.44
N ASN A 98 -13.96 -18.17 -3.37
CA ASN A 98 -12.53 -18.49 -3.37
C ASN A 98 -11.90 -18.52 -1.95
N GLY A 99 -12.69 -18.33 -0.89
CA GLY A 99 -12.22 -18.33 0.49
C GLY A 99 -11.31 -17.13 0.82
N ILE A 100 -11.44 -16.02 0.08
CA ILE A 100 -10.69 -14.78 0.31
C ILE A 100 -11.42 -13.97 1.38
N LYS A 101 -10.74 -13.62 2.45
CA LYS A 101 -11.27 -12.77 3.51
C LYS A 101 -11.45 -11.33 2.99
N MET A 102 -12.55 -10.71 3.33
CA MET A 102 -12.85 -9.33 2.91
C MET A 102 -12.60 -8.36 4.05
N MET A 103 -11.66 -7.42 3.87
CA MET A 103 -11.34 -6.37 4.85
C MET A 103 -11.30 -5.01 4.13
N PRO A 104 -12.44 -4.37 3.86
CA PRO A 104 -12.45 -3.08 3.17
C PRO A 104 -11.69 -2.00 3.93
N LEU A 105 -11.10 -1.05 3.16
CA LEU A 105 -10.61 0.19 3.73
C LEU A 105 -11.77 1.16 3.92
N VAL A 106 -11.72 1.90 5.02
CA VAL A 106 -12.53 3.10 5.21
C VAL A 106 -11.58 4.31 5.32
N THR A 107 -11.71 5.23 4.38
CA THR A 107 -10.90 6.47 4.32
C THR A 107 -11.68 7.65 4.92
N ASN A 108 -10.98 8.72 5.28
CA ASN A 108 -11.64 10.02 5.43
C ASN A 108 -11.96 10.57 4.02
N LYS A 109 -13.20 10.98 3.79
CA LYS A 109 -13.69 11.39 2.45
C LYS A 109 -12.76 12.39 1.78
N SER A 110 -12.30 12.06 0.58
CA SER A 110 -11.34 12.83 -0.21
C SER A 110 -10.01 13.12 0.50
N PHE A 111 -9.65 12.35 1.53
CA PHE A 111 -8.53 12.60 2.43
C PHE A 111 -8.52 14.03 3.00
N GLY A 112 -9.73 14.58 3.18
CA GLY A 112 -9.96 15.94 3.63
C GLY A 112 -9.74 16.10 5.14
N GLN A 113 -8.84 17.02 5.52
CA GLN A 113 -8.49 17.27 6.91
C GLN A 113 -9.70 17.73 7.74
N ALA A 114 -10.50 18.68 7.24
CA ALA A 114 -11.63 19.24 7.97
C ALA A 114 -12.71 18.18 8.32
N GLY A 115 -12.95 17.22 7.41
CA GLY A 115 -13.92 16.15 7.64
C GLY A 115 -13.52 15.25 8.80
N ILE A 116 -12.28 14.75 8.78
CA ILE A 116 -11.80 13.86 9.84
C ILE A 116 -11.65 14.59 11.18
N GLN A 117 -11.24 15.85 11.19
CA GLN A 117 -11.19 16.66 12.40
C GLN A 117 -12.58 16.84 13.03
N SER A 118 -13.63 17.03 12.20
CA SER A 118 -15.00 17.10 12.69
C SER A 118 -15.43 15.83 13.41
N ILE A 119 -15.08 14.66 12.87
CA ILE A 119 -15.36 13.36 13.50
C ILE A 119 -14.57 13.23 14.82
N LEU A 120 -13.25 13.46 14.77
CA LEU A 120 -12.36 13.27 15.93
C LEU A 120 -12.65 14.22 17.09
N ASN A 121 -13.35 15.34 16.83
CA ASN A 121 -13.79 16.29 17.87
C ASN A 121 -15.18 15.97 18.47
N ASP A 122 -15.93 15.01 17.92
CA ASP A 122 -17.32 14.77 18.30
C ASP A 122 -17.54 13.28 18.62
N PRO A 123 -17.61 12.90 19.91
CA PRO A 123 -17.86 11.52 20.33
C PRO A 123 -19.16 10.91 19.78
N ILE A 124 -20.18 11.73 19.50
CA ILE A 124 -21.45 11.23 18.92
C ILE A 124 -21.20 10.78 17.49
N LYS A 125 -20.49 11.57 16.70
CA LYS A 125 -20.10 11.20 15.32
C LYS A 125 -19.19 9.99 15.29
N GLN A 126 -18.22 9.90 16.20
CA GLN A 126 -17.34 8.73 16.32
C GLN A 126 -18.12 7.45 16.55
N ASN A 127 -19.03 7.45 17.54
CA ASN A 127 -19.82 6.29 17.89
C ASN A 127 -20.79 5.91 16.77
N ALA A 128 -21.39 6.88 16.09
CA ALA A 128 -22.27 6.64 14.95
C ALA A 128 -21.50 6.02 13.77
N ALA A 129 -20.32 6.53 13.45
CA ALA A 129 -19.45 6.01 12.41
C ALA A 129 -19.02 4.56 12.70
N ILE A 130 -18.54 4.28 13.92
CA ILE A 130 -18.13 2.94 14.33
C ILE A 130 -19.31 1.96 14.30
N LYS A 131 -20.49 2.40 14.75
CA LYS A 131 -21.71 1.57 14.68
C LYS A 131 -22.07 1.20 13.23
N MET A 132 -22.00 2.16 12.30
CA MET A 132 -22.24 1.88 10.87
C MET A 132 -21.24 0.88 10.30
N LEU A 133 -19.96 0.97 10.66
CA LEU A 133 -18.95 -0.01 10.25
C LEU A 133 -19.25 -1.40 10.79
N VAL A 134 -19.67 -1.52 12.05
CA VAL A 134 -20.08 -2.80 12.64
C VAL A 134 -21.30 -3.38 11.90
N ASP A 135 -22.34 -2.57 11.70
CA ASP A 135 -23.58 -3.01 11.06
C ASP A 135 -23.33 -3.46 9.61
N GLU A 136 -22.60 -2.66 8.83
CA GLU A 136 -22.25 -2.99 7.44
C GLU A 136 -21.36 -4.23 7.37
N GLY A 137 -20.31 -4.29 8.21
CA GLY A 137 -19.39 -5.43 8.24
C GLY A 137 -20.11 -6.75 8.53
N LYS A 138 -21.02 -6.76 9.51
CA LYS A 138 -21.85 -7.94 9.83
C LYS A 138 -22.82 -8.27 8.73
N SER A 139 -23.50 -7.28 8.14
CA SER A 139 -24.49 -7.49 7.09
C SER A 139 -23.88 -8.08 5.82
N LYS A 140 -22.64 -7.69 5.49
CA LYS A 140 -21.90 -8.15 4.30
C LYS A 140 -21.02 -9.37 4.56
N GLY A 141 -20.86 -9.78 5.82
CA GLY A 141 -19.98 -10.87 6.21
C GLY A 141 -18.49 -10.55 6.00
N TYR A 142 -18.09 -9.30 6.24
CA TYR A 142 -16.68 -8.92 6.19
C TYR A 142 -15.90 -9.60 7.32
N TRP A 143 -14.63 -9.89 7.04
CA TRP A 143 -13.71 -10.37 8.05
C TRP A 143 -13.38 -9.27 9.08
N GLY A 144 -13.30 -8.03 8.61
CA GLY A 144 -13.01 -6.88 9.44
C GLY A 144 -12.94 -5.59 8.62
N TRP A 145 -12.37 -4.54 9.22
CA TRP A 145 -12.17 -3.24 8.61
C TRP A 145 -10.76 -2.73 8.81
N GLN A 146 -10.23 -2.01 7.82
CA GLN A 146 -9.00 -1.25 7.96
C GLN A 146 -9.29 0.25 7.89
N ILE A 147 -8.92 0.97 8.95
CA ILE A 147 -8.90 2.44 8.94
C ILE A 147 -7.72 2.93 8.10
N ASP A 148 -8.00 3.82 7.15
CA ASP A 148 -7.01 4.45 6.27
C ASP A 148 -7.26 5.97 6.24
N PHE A 149 -7.06 6.62 7.40
CA PHE A 149 -7.24 8.07 7.54
C PHE A 149 -5.91 8.77 7.36
N GLU A 150 -5.86 9.68 6.39
CA GLU A 150 -4.65 10.39 6.02
C GLU A 150 -4.83 11.92 6.07
N GLY A 151 -3.70 12.65 6.01
CA GLY A 151 -3.69 14.11 5.97
C GLY A 151 -4.11 14.79 7.27
N MET A 152 -4.02 14.09 8.40
CA MET A 152 -4.31 14.64 9.72
C MET A 152 -3.12 15.42 10.27
N ASP A 153 -3.40 16.52 10.98
CA ASP A 153 -2.40 17.30 11.70
C ASP A 153 -1.95 16.58 12.98
N LEU A 154 -0.69 16.77 13.36
CA LEU A 154 -0.09 16.17 14.57
C LEU A 154 -0.89 16.47 15.85
N SER A 155 -1.57 17.61 15.94
CA SER A 155 -2.41 17.95 17.09
C SER A 155 -3.60 17.02 17.32
N TYR A 156 -3.88 16.14 16.35
CA TYR A 156 -4.93 15.12 16.46
C TYR A 156 -4.42 13.74 16.87
N ARG A 157 -3.11 13.57 17.16
CA ARG A 157 -2.50 12.29 17.53
C ARG A 157 -3.27 11.53 18.62
N ASP A 158 -3.53 12.18 19.75
CA ASP A 158 -4.24 11.57 20.88
C ASP A 158 -5.70 11.26 20.56
N LYS A 159 -6.37 12.16 19.83
CA LYS A 159 -7.77 11.96 19.43
C LYS A 159 -7.91 10.83 18.43
N PHE A 160 -6.98 10.71 17.48
CA PHE A 160 -6.97 9.61 16.55
C PHE A 160 -6.69 8.28 17.24
N SER A 161 -5.72 8.25 18.16
CA SER A 161 -5.43 7.07 18.97
C SER A 161 -6.63 6.63 19.80
N ALA A 162 -7.35 7.58 20.41
CA ALA A 162 -8.58 7.29 21.17
C ALA A 162 -9.71 6.76 20.28
N PHE A 163 -9.88 7.33 19.08
CA PHE A 163 -10.85 6.84 18.09
C PHE A 163 -10.54 5.39 17.67
N VAL A 164 -9.28 5.10 17.33
CA VAL A 164 -8.86 3.75 16.91
C VAL A 164 -8.99 2.75 18.04
N LYS A 165 -8.75 3.16 19.28
CA LYS A 165 -9.00 2.31 20.46
C LYS A 165 -10.48 1.91 20.57
N ASN A 166 -11.40 2.88 20.52
CA ASN A 166 -12.84 2.59 20.54
C ASN A 166 -13.24 1.72 19.34
N PHE A 167 -12.74 2.03 18.15
CA PHE A 167 -12.97 1.24 16.94
C PHE A 167 -12.55 -0.22 17.14
N GLY A 168 -11.31 -0.48 17.58
CA GLY A 168 -10.81 -1.85 17.80
C GLY A 168 -11.62 -2.61 18.85
N GLU A 169 -11.99 -1.96 19.97
CA GLU A 169 -12.84 -2.56 20.99
C GLU A 169 -14.23 -2.96 20.42
N GLN A 170 -14.85 -2.09 19.62
CA GLN A 170 -16.16 -2.39 19.02
C GLN A 170 -16.06 -3.47 17.95
N MET A 171 -15.00 -3.49 17.13
CA MET A 171 -14.77 -4.57 16.15
C MET A 171 -14.64 -5.91 16.89
N LYS A 172 -13.76 -6.00 17.88
CA LYS A 172 -13.55 -7.21 18.68
C LYS A 172 -14.83 -7.70 19.34
N ASN A 173 -15.61 -6.81 19.98
CA ASN A 173 -16.88 -7.15 20.65
C ASN A 173 -17.94 -7.69 19.67
N ASN A 174 -17.78 -7.43 18.36
CA ASN A 174 -18.70 -7.88 17.32
C ASN A 174 -18.13 -8.99 16.43
N GLY A 175 -16.97 -9.57 16.77
CA GLY A 175 -16.34 -10.66 16.04
C GLY A 175 -15.77 -10.25 14.70
N LEU A 176 -15.37 -8.97 14.54
CA LEU A 176 -14.72 -8.41 13.36
C LEU A 176 -13.26 -8.11 13.68
N GLU A 177 -12.39 -8.39 12.73
CA GLU A 177 -10.98 -7.98 12.81
C GLU A 177 -10.83 -6.48 12.56
N SER A 178 -9.80 -5.90 13.15
CA SER A 178 -9.48 -4.48 13.07
C SER A 178 -8.06 -4.24 12.62
N SER A 179 -7.88 -3.27 11.75
CA SER A 179 -6.55 -2.83 11.30
C SER A 179 -6.53 -1.32 11.08
N VAL A 180 -5.33 -0.75 11.08
CA VAL A 180 -5.08 0.64 10.69
C VAL A 180 -3.90 0.69 9.73
N ALA A 181 -4.04 1.41 8.62
CA ALA A 181 -2.94 1.77 7.75
C ALA A 181 -2.26 3.03 8.31
N VAL A 182 -0.92 3.03 8.34
CA VAL A 182 -0.13 4.13 8.89
C VAL A 182 1.00 4.50 7.93
N VAL A 183 1.30 5.80 7.83
CA VAL A 183 2.48 6.26 7.08
C VAL A 183 3.73 5.75 7.77
N ALA A 184 4.70 5.24 6.97
CA ALA A 184 5.90 4.63 7.50
C ALA A 184 6.75 5.61 8.31
N GLU A 185 7.12 5.20 9.51
CA GLU A 185 8.02 5.93 10.41
C GLU A 185 9.37 5.21 10.56
N VAL A 186 10.44 6.01 10.63
CA VAL A 186 11.81 5.52 10.93
C VAL A 186 12.25 5.90 12.35
N SER A 187 11.55 6.83 12.99
CA SER A 187 11.76 7.31 14.36
C SER A 187 10.62 8.25 14.77
N GLU A 188 10.58 8.68 16.04
CA GLU A 188 9.73 9.79 16.52
C GLU A 188 10.44 11.16 16.50
N VAL A 189 11.58 11.26 15.83
CA VAL A 189 12.38 12.49 15.77
C VAL A 189 11.99 13.30 14.52
N PRO A 190 11.39 14.48 14.66
CA PRO A 190 10.90 15.27 13.50
C PRO A 190 11.98 15.64 12.49
N SER A 191 13.25 15.79 12.93
CA SER A 191 14.39 16.13 12.06
C SER A 191 14.81 15.00 11.13
N ASP A 192 14.37 13.75 11.35
CA ASP A 192 14.68 12.60 10.49
C ASP A 192 13.83 12.60 9.21
N TYR A 193 12.88 13.55 9.11
CA TYR A 193 11.97 13.69 7.98
C TYR A 193 12.13 15.01 7.25
N PRO A 194 11.76 15.08 5.96
CA PRO A 194 11.71 16.33 5.23
C PRO A 194 10.84 17.39 5.96
N ARG A 195 11.20 18.63 5.79
CA ARG A 195 10.57 19.77 6.48
C ARG A 195 9.04 19.71 6.46
N ASN A 196 8.43 19.83 7.63
CA ASN A 196 6.98 19.83 7.87
C ASN A 196 6.26 18.49 7.56
N LEU A 197 6.96 17.44 7.15
CA LEU A 197 6.31 16.16 6.86
C LEU A 197 5.82 15.49 8.15
N TRP A 198 6.65 15.55 9.20
CA TRP A 198 6.28 15.05 10.52
C TRP A 198 4.97 15.65 11.03
N SER A 199 4.88 16.99 11.11
CA SER A 199 3.71 17.68 11.68
C SER A 199 2.43 17.56 10.86
N ARG A 200 2.53 17.28 9.56
CA ARG A 200 1.39 17.31 8.64
C ARG A 200 0.89 15.93 8.22
N LEU A 201 1.68 14.89 8.40
CA LEU A 201 1.37 13.61 7.79
C LEU A 201 1.82 12.41 8.63
N ILE A 202 3.01 12.45 9.28
CA ILE A 202 3.61 11.28 9.89
C ILE A 202 3.31 11.21 11.40
N GLY A 203 3.64 12.25 12.15
CA GLY A 203 3.64 12.21 13.60
C GLY A 203 2.25 12.08 14.27
N VAL A 204 1.19 12.05 13.49
CA VAL A 204 -0.17 11.80 13.98
C VAL A 204 -0.39 10.32 14.36
N TYR A 205 0.43 9.40 13.84
CA TYR A 205 0.30 7.98 14.12
C TYR A 205 1.12 7.57 15.33
N ASP A 206 0.47 7.40 16.48
CA ASP A 206 1.09 6.79 17.66
C ASP A 206 1.15 5.28 17.52
N TYR A 207 2.21 4.74 16.95
CA TYR A 207 2.35 3.32 16.67
C TYR A 207 2.12 2.45 17.89
N LYS A 208 2.61 2.87 19.07
CA LYS A 208 2.44 2.12 20.32
C LYS A 208 0.97 2.07 20.73
N ALA A 209 0.28 3.20 20.72
CA ALA A 209 -1.14 3.27 21.08
C ALA A 209 -2.00 2.52 20.04
N LEU A 210 -1.71 2.69 18.73
CA LEU A 210 -2.42 2.01 17.66
C LEU A 210 -2.22 0.50 17.72
N GLY A 211 -0.97 0.02 17.91
CA GLY A 211 -0.65 -1.40 17.97
C GLY A 211 -1.30 -2.15 19.14
N THR A 212 -1.61 -1.45 20.25
CA THR A 212 -2.39 -2.04 21.35
C THR A 212 -3.89 -2.06 21.08
N SER A 213 -4.35 -1.25 20.14
CA SER A 213 -5.78 -0.98 19.90
C SER A 213 -6.41 -1.85 18.81
N VAL A 214 -5.62 -2.34 17.87
CA VAL A 214 -6.09 -3.14 16.72
C VAL A 214 -5.40 -4.51 16.65
N ASP A 215 -5.91 -5.41 15.80
CA ASP A 215 -5.35 -6.73 15.61
C ASP A 215 -4.02 -6.65 14.86
N PHE A 216 -3.90 -5.79 13.84
CA PHE A 216 -2.62 -5.50 13.18
C PHE A 216 -2.57 -4.10 12.56
N ILE A 217 -1.34 -3.62 12.32
CA ILE A 217 -1.04 -2.38 11.62
C ILE A 217 -0.50 -2.70 10.22
N SER A 218 -1.05 -2.07 9.19
CA SER A 218 -0.47 -2.06 7.85
C SER A 218 0.45 -0.86 7.69
N LEU A 219 1.76 -1.12 7.60
CA LEU A 219 2.76 -0.09 7.34
C LEU A 219 2.69 0.32 5.86
N MET A 220 2.46 1.58 5.54
CA MET A 220 2.63 2.08 4.17
C MET A 220 4.12 2.28 3.89
N SER A 221 4.89 1.17 3.91
CA SER A 221 6.34 1.13 3.75
C SER A 221 6.76 1.21 2.28
N TYR A 222 6.22 2.17 1.58
CA TYR A 222 6.51 2.61 0.23
C TYR A 222 6.47 4.14 0.17
N ASP A 223 6.87 4.73 -0.95
CA ASP A 223 6.97 6.19 -1.12
C ASP A 223 7.96 6.83 -0.14
N ASP A 224 9.18 6.25 0.00
CA ASP A 224 10.25 6.82 0.84
C ASP A 224 10.43 8.32 0.51
N PRO A 225 10.14 9.22 1.45
CA PRO A 225 10.14 10.67 1.20
C PRO A 225 11.54 11.24 0.95
N ASN A 226 12.59 10.49 1.28
CA ASN A 226 13.97 10.86 1.06
C ASN A 226 14.58 10.18 -0.18
N SER A 227 13.83 9.29 -0.84
CA SER A 227 14.33 8.58 -2.02
C SER A 227 14.43 9.50 -3.25
N SER A 228 15.48 9.28 -4.00
CA SER A 228 15.64 9.75 -5.38
C SER A 228 15.82 8.57 -6.35
N GLY A 229 15.34 7.40 -5.97
CA GLY A 229 15.50 6.12 -6.66
C GLY A 229 14.34 5.16 -6.37
N PRO A 230 14.57 4.08 -5.60
CA PRO A 230 13.58 3.05 -5.34
C PRO A 230 12.37 3.58 -4.55
N ILE A 231 11.24 2.90 -4.70
CA ILE A 231 9.99 3.24 -4.02
C ILE A 231 10.04 2.79 -2.56
N SER A 232 10.65 1.62 -2.33
CA SER A 232 10.64 0.89 -1.06
C SER A 232 11.98 0.18 -0.86
N GLY A 233 13.08 0.98 -0.91
CA GLY A 233 14.44 0.45 -0.85
C GLY A 233 14.74 -0.25 0.47
N TYR A 234 15.44 -1.39 0.41
CA TYR A 234 15.70 -2.26 1.54
C TYR A 234 16.33 -1.57 2.77
N PRO A 235 17.34 -0.66 2.63
CA PRO A 235 17.91 0.03 3.79
C PRO A 235 16.92 0.95 4.52
N TRP A 236 15.96 1.53 3.78
CA TRP A 236 14.89 2.31 4.38
C TRP A 236 13.85 1.40 5.05
N LEU A 237 13.47 0.28 4.42
CA LEU A 237 12.59 -0.72 5.02
C LEU A 237 13.14 -1.26 6.35
N GLU A 238 14.45 -1.51 6.45
CA GLU A 238 15.06 -1.94 7.71
C GLU A 238 14.94 -0.88 8.81
N LYS A 239 15.06 0.42 8.48
CA LYS A 239 14.83 1.50 9.45
C LYS A 239 13.37 1.55 9.90
N VAL A 240 12.42 1.46 8.95
CA VAL A 240 10.98 1.41 9.26
C VAL A 240 10.68 0.23 10.17
N LEU A 241 11.15 -0.96 9.85
CA LEU A 241 10.91 -2.16 10.66
C LEU A 241 11.57 -2.08 12.02
N ASN A 242 12.81 -1.62 12.11
CA ASN A 242 13.52 -1.48 13.38
C ASN A 242 12.77 -0.54 14.34
N TYR A 243 12.28 0.60 13.84
CA TYR A 243 11.45 1.49 14.64
C TYR A 243 10.11 0.85 15.00
N SER A 244 9.37 0.36 14.02
CA SER A 244 8.03 -0.21 14.24
C SER A 244 8.05 -1.36 15.24
N MET A 245 9.01 -2.28 15.13
CA MET A 245 9.17 -3.43 16.05
C MET A 245 9.65 -3.01 17.45
N SER A 246 10.22 -1.82 17.60
CA SER A 246 10.60 -1.32 18.94
C SER A 246 9.40 -0.92 19.79
N VAL A 247 8.23 -0.68 19.14
CA VAL A 247 7.02 -0.15 19.80
C VAL A 247 5.76 -1.02 19.56
N VAL A 248 5.78 -1.90 18.55
CA VAL A 248 4.68 -2.81 18.20
C VAL A 248 5.23 -4.23 18.05
N PRO A 249 4.57 -5.27 18.60
CA PRO A 249 4.95 -6.66 18.38
C PRO A 249 4.99 -7.01 16.88
N PRO A 250 6.06 -7.69 16.39
CA PRO A 250 6.22 -7.99 14.95
C PRO A 250 5.03 -8.72 14.32
N GLU A 251 4.42 -9.64 15.06
CA GLU A 251 3.24 -10.40 14.61
C GLU A 251 1.99 -9.55 14.41
N LYS A 252 2.04 -8.28 14.77
CA LYS A 252 1.00 -7.28 14.50
C LYS A 252 1.36 -6.30 13.39
N LEU A 253 2.48 -6.48 12.71
CA LEU A 253 2.93 -5.59 11.64
C LEU A 253 2.79 -6.25 10.27
N SER A 254 2.09 -5.61 9.34
CA SER A 254 2.03 -5.99 7.92
C SER A 254 2.89 -5.05 7.09
N LEU A 255 3.85 -5.59 6.34
CA LEU A 255 4.78 -4.82 5.51
C LEU A 255 4.10 -4.32 4.24
N GLY A 256 4.12 -3.01 3.99
CA GLY A 256 3.65 -2.43 2.74
C GLY A 256 4.55 -2.78 1.55
N VAL A 257 3.94 -3.19 0.44
CA VAL A 257 4.65 -3.53 -0.79
C VAL A 257 4.06 -2.73 -1.95
N PRO A 258 4.87 -1.91 -2.67
CA PRO A 258 4.37 -1.19 -3.83
C PRO A 258 4.26 -2.13 -5.04
N LEU A 259 3.14 -2.10 -5.76
CA LEU A 259 2.95 -2.87 -6.99
C LEU A 259 3.07 -1.99 -8.25
N TYR A 260 3.46 -0.75 -8.06
CA TYR A 260 3.63 0.26 -9.11
C TYR A 260 5.11 0.59 -9.30
N TYR A 261 5.42 1.37 -10.38
CA TYR A 261 6.77 1.85 -10.64
C TYR A 261 6.91 3.34 -10.36
N TRP A 262 8.15 3.77 -10.04
CA TRP A 262 8.62 5.15 -10.09
C TRP A 262 9.59 5.36 -11.23
N ARG A 263 9.32 6.38 -12.07
CA ARG A 263 10.18 6.79 -13.17
C ARG A 263 10.85 8.12 -12.88
N TRP A 264 12.16 8.11 -12.85
CA TRP A 264 12.97 9.28 -12.60
C TRP A 264 13.68 9.77 -13.86
N ASN A 265 13.75 11.10 -14.04
CA ASN A 265 14.65 11.76 -14.96
C ASN A 265 16.01 11.93 -14.24
N LEU A 266 17.04 11.22 -14.69
CA LEU A 266 18.35 11.22 -14.02
C LEU A 266 19.11 12.54 -14.18
N ASN A 267 18.82 13.32 -15.22
CA ASN A 267 19.47 14.62 -15.45
C ASN A 267 18.94 15.67 -14.46
N SER A 268 17.62 15.71 -14.26
CA SER A 268 16.98 16.68 -13.37
C SER A 268 16.74 16.17 -11.94
N LYS A 269 16.97 14.88 -11.69
CA LYS A 269 16.68 14.17 -10.42
C LYS A 269 15.22 14.31 -9.96
N LYS A 270 14.29 14.37 -10.92
CA LYS A 270 12.86 14.51 -10.62
C LYS A 270 12.10 13.23 -10.92
N LEU A 271 11.17 12.86 -10.04
CA LEU A 271 10.14 11.88 -10.33
C LEU A 271 9.24 12.46 -11.42
N VAL A 272 9.08 11.72 -12.53
CA VAL A 272 8.36 12.22 -13.72
C VAL A 272 7.16 11.37 -14.09
N ALA A 273 7.05 10.16 -13.55
CA ALA A 273 5.87 9.32 -13.73
C ALA A 273 5.79 8.24 -12.64
N ILE A 274 4.56 7.83 -12.38
CA ILE A 274 4.18 6.68 -11.58
C ILE A 274 3.23 5.85 -12.45
N GLY A 275 3.29 4.52 -12.37
CA GLY A 275 2.36 3.68 -13.14
C GLY A 275 2.54 2.20 -12.86
N GLY A 276 1.73 1.37 -13.53
CA GLY A 276 1.73 -0.08 -13.37
C GLY A 276 2.43 -0.82 -14.50
N PHE A 277 2.32 -2.14 -14.45
CA PHE A 277 2.99 -3.03 -15.40
C PHE A 277 2.57 -2.82 -16.86
N SER A 278 1.33 -2.44 -17.12
CA SER A 278 0.88 -2.16 -18.49
C SER A 278 1.68 -1.02 -19.14
N GLN A 279 1.95 0.04 -18.39
CA GLN A 279 2.78 1.16 -18.84
C GLN A 279 4.26 0.77 -18.89
N LEU A 280 4.74 -0.02 -17.91
CA LEU A 280 6.13 -0.52 -17.91
C LEU A 280 6.44 -1.32 -19.16
N LYS A 281 5.51 -2.19 -19.60
CA LYS A 281 5.64 -2.93 -20.89
C LYS A 281 5.85 -1.99 -22.09
N ASN A 282 5.17 -0.86 -22.11
CA ASN A 282 5.30 0.11 -23.21
C ASN A 282 6.72 0.70 -23.25
N PHE A 283 7.35 0.97 -22.10
CA PHE A 283 8.75 1.42 -22.09
C PHE A 283 9.69 0.33 -22.59
N ILE A 284 9.49 -0.92 -22.16
CA ILE A 284 10.29 -2.05 -22.61
C ILE A 284 10.14 -2.27 -24.11
N HIS A 285 8.95 -2.07 -24.67
CA HIS A 285 8.68 -2.25 -26.09
C HIS A 285 9.23 -1.10 -26.95
N ASN A 286 9.09 0.15 -26.49
CA ASN A 286 9.34 1.33 -27.31
C ASN A 286 10.77 1.89 -27.21
N TYR A 287 11.57 1.43 -26.24
CA TYR A 287 12.92 1.93 -26.00
C TYR A 287 13.93 0.80 -25.87
N HIS A 288 15.17 1.08 -26.21
CA HIS A 288 16.28 0.20 -25.83
C HIS A 288 16.51 0.33 -24.32
N VAL A 289 16.02 -0.63 -23.57
CA VAL A 289 16.14 -0.64 -22.13
C VAL A 289 17.27 -1.57 -21.67
N SER A 290 17.95 -1.18 -20.59
CA SER A 290 18.86 -2.04 -19.84
C SER A 290 18.19 -2.43 -18.52
N PHE A 291 18.12 -3.73 -18.24
CA PHE A 291 17.57 -4.25 -16.98
C PHE A 291 18.68 -4.32 -15.93
N GLY A 292 18.33 -4.05 -14.70
CA GLY A 292 19.22 -4.18 -13.56
C GLY A 292 18.47 -4.52 -12.27
N TYR A 293 19.23 -5.01 -11.30
CA TYR A 293 18.78 -5.26 -9.94
C TYR A 293 19.78 -4.66 -8.96
N SER A 294 19.31 -3.89 -8.00
CA SER A 294 20.14 -3.33 -6.96
C SER A 294 20.20 -4.27 -5.76
N PHE A 295 21.33 -4.93 -5.55
CA PHE A 295 21.54 -5.78 -4.36
C PHE A 295 21.52 -4.99 -3.04
N VAL A 296 21.79 -3.68 -3.08
CA VAL A 296 21.67 -2.81 -1.90
C VAL A 296 20.22 -2.47 -1.62
N GLN A 297 19.47 -2.07 -2.67
CA GLN A 297 18.09 -1.65 -2.52
C GLN A 297 17.11 -2.84 -2.55
N GLN A 298 17.57 -4.03 -2.99
CA GLN A 298 16.74 -5.22 -3.19
C GLN A 298 15.52 -4.92 -4.08
N GLU A 299 15.74 -4.12 -5.14
CA GLU A 299 14.67 -3.69 -6.04
C GLU A 299 15.19 -3.68 -7.49
N SER A 300 14.33 -4.03 -8.42
CA SER A 300 14.63 -4.08 -9.86
C SER A 300 14.45 -2.72 -10.51
N TYR A 301 15.21 -2.48 -11.57
CA TYR A 301 15.07 -1.27 -12.36
C TYR A 301 15.34 -1.51 -13.85
N ILE A 302 14.82 -0.62 -14.68
CA ILE A 302 15.26 -0.46 -16.07
C ILE A 302 15.82 0.93 -16.29
N THR A 303 16.80 1.06 -17.18
CA THR A 303 17.30 2.35 -17.64
C THR A 303 17.17 2.47 -19.15
N TYR A 304 16.95 3.69 -19.63
CA TYR A 304 16.91 4.00 -21.06
C TYR A 304 17.19 5.49 -21.33
N THR A 305 17.41 5.83 -22.59
CA THR A 305 17.59 7.21 -23.05
C THR A 305 16.50 7.57 -24.05
N SER A 306 15.89 8.75 -23.89
CA SER A 306 14.92 9.30 -24.83
C SER A 306 15.12 10.81 -24.96
N GLY A 307 15.21 11.33 -26.20
CA GLY A 307 15.45 12.76 -26.45
C GLY A 307 16.71 13.31 -25.76
N GLY A 308 17.78 12.50 -25.65
CA GLY A 308 19.03 12.90 -24.97
C GLY A 308 18.96 12.89 -23.45
N VAL A 309 17.81 12.52 -22.86
CA VAL A 309 17.59 12.44 -21.41
C VAL A 309 17.68 10.99 -20.94
N LYS A 310 18.43 10.76 -19.88
CA LYS A 310 18.50 9.44 -19.23
C LYS A 310 17.39 9.28 -18.20
N TYR A 311 16.74 8.12 -18.21
CA TYR A 311 15.68 7.74 -17.28
C TYR A 311 16.03 6.44 -16.55
N ILE A 312 15.55 6.30 -15.33
CA ILE A 312 15.49 5.05 -14.57
C ILE A 312 14.05 4.82 -14.10
N ILE A 313 13.60 3.57 -14.18
CA ILE A 313 12.30 3.14 -13.64
C ILE A 313 12.58 2.05 -12.62
N TRP A 314 12.22 2.29 -11.38
CA TRP A 314 12.26 1.33 -10.29
C TRP A 314 10.89 0.65 -10.16
N TYR A 315 10.87 -0.65 -9.95
CA TYR A 315 9.62 -1.42 -9.87
C TYR A 315 9.81 -2.71 -9.08
N GLU A 316 8.71 -3.20 -8.51
CA GLU A 316 8.69 -4.48 -7.79
C GLU A 316 8.51 -5.64 -8.76
N ASP A 317 9.40 -6.62 -8.68
CA ASP A 317 9.31 -7.87 -9.43
C ASP A 317 9.45 -9.11 -8.53
N THR A 318 9.67 -10.27 -9.14
CA THR A 318 9.85 -11.53 -8.41
C THR A 318 11.02 -11.47 -7.42
N GLN A 319 12.13 -10.82 -7.76
CA GLN A 319 13.32 -10.75 -6.90
C GLN A 319 13.09 -9.80 -5.72
N GLY A 320 12.55 -8.61 -5.99
CA GLY A 320 12.22 -7.66 -4.95
C GLY A 320 11.15 -8.18 -4.00
N MET A 321 10.10 -8.81 -4.53
CA MET A 321 9.07 -9.45 -3.72
C MET A 321 9.63 -10.58 -2.85
N ALA A 322 10.54 -11.42 -3.39
CA ALA A 322 11.19 -12.46 -2.62
C ALA A 322 12.03 -11.90 -1.46
N ALA A 323 12.74 -10.77 -1.67
CA ALA A 323 13.49 -10.09 -0.63
C ALA A 323 12.57 -9.57 0.50
N LYS A 324 11.41 -9.01 0.15
CA LYS A 324 10.41 -8.53 1.13
C LYS A 324 9.77 -9.70 1.90
N ILE A 325 9.47 -10.81 1.23
CA ILE A 325 9.01 -12.05 1.90
C ILE A 325 10.06 -12.57 2.86
N ALA A 326 11.35 -12.51 2.50
CA ALA A 326 12.42 -12.91 3.40
C ALA A 326 12.46 -12.05 4.68
N LEU A 327 12.20 -10.72 4.58
CA LEU A 327 12.05 -9.84 5.76
C LEU A 327 10.86 -10.25 6.64
N ILE A 328 9.70 -10.51 6.02
CA ILE A 328 8.49 -10.94 6.72
C ILE A 328 8.76 -12.20 7.53
N LYS A 329 9.38 -13.20 6.92
CA LYS A 329 9.74 -14.45 7.58
C LYS A 329 10.81 -14.26 8.67
N LYS A 330 11.86 -13.47 8.37
CA LYS A 330 12.96 -13.18 9.30
C LYS A 330 12.43 -12.57 10.60
N TYR A 331 11.54 -11.60 10.49
CA TYR A 331 11.01 -10.87 11.63
C TYR A 331 9.68 -11.41 12.15
N LYS A 332 9.12 -12.45 11.54
CA LYS A 332 7.83 -13.06 11.89
C LYS A 332 6.68 -12.03 11.88
N LEU A 333 6.65 -11.19 10.85
CA LEU A 333 5.60 -10.20 10.69
C LEU A 333 4.24 -10.87 10.42
N ALA A 334 3.13 -10.15 10.68
CA ALA A 334 1.77 -10.59 10.35
C ALA A 334 1.61 -10.94 8.87
N GLY A 335 2.31 -10.23 7.98
CA GLY A 335 2.24 -10.45 6.55
C GLY A 335 2.71 -9.26 5.74
N PHE A 336 2.16 -9.13 4.54
CA PHE A 336 2.33 -7.94 3.70
C PHE A 336 0.98 -7.37 3.25
N SER A 337 1.00 -6.06 2.93
CA SER A 337 -0.14 -5.32 2.36
C SER A 337 0.30 -4.67 1.07
N ALA A 338 -0.14 -5.22 -0.08
CA ALA A 338 0.36 -4.82 -1.41
C ALA A 338 -0.53 -3.77 -2.08
N TRP A 339 0.01 -2.61 -2.38
CA TRP A 339 -0.68 -1.48 -3.03
C TRP A 339 -0.26 -1.37 -4.50
N VAL A 340 -1.09 -1.60 -5.47
CA VAL A 340 -2.50 -2.02 -5.51
C VAL A 340 -2.67 -3.05 -6.64
N LEU A 341 -3.55 -4.00 -6.45
CA LEU A 341 -3.83 -5.09 -7.40
C LEU A 341 -4.18 -4.55 -8.80
N GLY A 342 -3.61 -5.16 -9.83
CA GLY A 342 -3.74 -4.76 -11.23
C GLY A 342 -2.58 -3.88 -11.73
N LEU A 343 -1.67 -3.43 -10.86
CA LEU A 343 -0.47 -2.68 -11.25
C LEU A 343 0.80 -3.54 -11.25
N GLU A 344 0.74 -4.73 -10.63
CA GLU A 344 1.88 -5.61 -10.39
C GLU A 344 2.49 -6.21 -11.66
N VAL A 345 3.78 -6.50 -11.58
CA VAL A 345 4.46 -7.41 -12.51
C VAL A 345 3.97 -8.84 -12.23
N PRO A 346 3.40 -9.56 -13.22
CA PRO A 346 2.79 -10.87 -12.98
C PRO A 346 3.72 -11.93 -12.36
N GLY A 347 5.03 -11.73 -12.47
CA GLY A 347 6.05 -12.60 -11.89
C GLY A 347 6.00 -12.72 -10.36
N ILE A 348 5.46 -11.72 -9.63
CA ILE A 348 5.44 -11.72 -8.16
C ILE A 348 4.70 -12.93 -7.60
N TYR A 349 3.66 -13.42 -8.26
CA TYR A 349 2.87 -14.55 -7.81
C TYR A 349 3.64 -15.90 -7.79
N LYS A 350 4.82 -15.96 -8.39
CA LYS A 350 5.68 -17.15 -8.37
C LYS A 350 6.36 -17.39 -7.02
N VAL A 351 6.40 -16.39 -6.17
CA VAL A 351 7.08 -16.45 -4.86
C VAL A 351 6.11 -16.30 -3.66
N LEU A 352 4.79 -16.24 -3.92
CA LEU A 352 3.73 -16.14 -2.91
C LEU A 352 3.20 -17.51 -2.44
#